data_758d3fb28f17d633d03c74ecd3a887fd
#
_entry.id   758d3fb28f17d633d03c74ecd3a887fd
#
_cell.length_a   1.000
_cell.length_b   1.000
_cell.length_c   1.000
_cell.angle_alpha   90.00
_cell.angle_beta   90.00
_cell.angle_gamma   90.00
#
_symmetry.space_group_name_H-M   'P 1'
#
loop_
_entity.id
_entity.type
_entity.pdbx_description
1 polymer ?
#
loop_
_entity_poly.entity_id
_entity_poly.type
_entity_poly.pdbx_seq_one_letter_code
_entity_poly.pdbx_strand_id
1 'polypeptide(L)'
;KHLLLVLCFCLFPLSTLAQDHSLLTVERIFNSDEFAERKFGPARWLEKGAGYTTLEPSNTIETGTDIVRYDTRSGKRKVLVSAEKLIPDGLKNPLDIDNYEWSHDKKNLLIFTNTKKVWRYHTRGDYWVLNLQTWKLNKVGRAAKPSTLMFAKFAPDGSMVAYVREQNIYVEDIAGTKIVQLTSDGLGNIINGTSDWVYEEEFGLRNGFRWSPDSRHIAYWHFDTNGIKTFYMINNTDSLYPQLIPLQYPKVGTIN
;
A
#
# COMPACT_ATOMS: atom_id res chain seq x y z
N LYS A 1 46.21 56.94 -38.91
CA LYS A 1 45.28 57.01 -37.77
C LYS A 1 44.74 55.60 -37.50
N HIS A 2 45.39 54.89 -36.60
CA HIS A 2 44.95 53.56 -36.17
C HIS A 2 44.20 53.72 -34.85
N LEU A 3 42.95 53.33 -34.88
CA LEU A 3 42.08 53.28 -33.68
C LEU A 3 42.28 51.94 -33.00
N LEU A 4 42.94 51.92 -31.85
CA LEU A 4 43.19 50.75 -31.06
C LEU A 4 41.91 50.52 -30.18
N LEU A 5 41.16 49.49 -30.50
CA LEU A 5 39.95 49.12 -29.71
C LEU A 5 40.45 48.20 -28.58
N VAL A 6 40.51 48.71 -27.36
CA VAL A 6 40.81 47.94 -26.15
C VAL A 6 39.53 47.26 -25.69
N LEU A 7 39.44 45.92 -25.88
CA LEU A 7 38.36 45.10 -25.39
C LEU A 7 38.65 44.72 -23.92
N CYS A 8 38.05 45.41 -22.97
CA CYS A 8 38.11 45.04 -21.56
C CYS A 8 37.24 43.77 -21.33
N PHE A 9 37.88 42.63 -21.27
CA PHE A 9 37.26 41.39 -20.77
C PHE A 9 37.14 41.49 -19.24
N CYS A 10 35.96 41.83 -18.72
CA CYS A 10 35.65 41.67 -17.32
C CYS A 10 35.55 40.17 -16.99
N LEU A 11 36.62 39.60 -16.49
CA LEU A 11 36.64 38.30 -15.86
C LEU A 11 35.86 38.41 -14.54
N PHE A 12 34.57 38.14 -14.58
CA PHE A 12 33.83 37.82 -13.36
C PHE A 12 34.34 36.45 -12.88
N PRO A 13 34.88 36.36 -11.67
CA PRO A 13 35.13 35.04 -11.08
C PRO A 13 33.76 34.40 -10.87
N LEU A 14 33.42 33.37 -11.67
CA LEU A 14 32.44 32.40 -11.34
C LEU A 14 32.96 31.67 -10.09
N SER A 15 32.62 32.20 -8.93
CA SER A 15 32.73 31.45 -7.68
C SER A 15 31.75 30.28 -7.78
N THR A 16 32.20 29.18 -8.34
CA THR A 16 31.54 27.91 -8.07
C THR A 16 31.67 27.71 -6.57
N LEU A 17 30.64 28.03 -5.85
CA LEU A 17 30.48 27.57 -4.46
C LEU A 17 30.54 26.04 -4.54
N ALA A 18 31.72 25.48 -4.35
CA ALA A 18 31.87 24.05 -4.16
C ALA A 18 31.03 23.73 -2.91
N GLN A 19 29.89 23.10 -3.13
CA GLN A 19 29.06 22.64 -2.02
C GLN A 19 29.91 21.67 -1.22
N ASP A 20 30.19 22.02 0.03
CA ASP A 20 30.98 21.16 0.91
C ASP A 20 30.15 19.91 1.25
N HIS A 21 30.37 18.84 0.50
CA HIS A 21 29.72 17.56 0.70
C HIS A 21 30.11 16.85 2.01
N SER A 22 31.03 17.41 2.78
CA SER A 22 31.40 16.86 4.09
C SER A 22 30.39 17.23 5.18
N LEU A 23 29.62 18.31 4.99
CA LEU A 23 28.63 18.77 5.97
C LEU A 23 27.27 18.08 5.76
N LEU A 24 26.75 17.46 6.78
CA LEU A 24 25.38 16.98 6.83
C LEU A 24 24.46 18.18 7.06
N THR A 25 23.59 18.45 6.10
CA THR A 25 22.55 19.48 6.22
C THR A 25 21.18 18.83 6.35
N VAL A 26 20.22 19.56 6.91
CA VAL A 26 18.82 19.12 7.01
C VAL A 26 18.28 18.77 5.61
N GLU A 27 18.64 19.57 4.59
CA GLU A 27 18.25 19.36 3.20
C GLU A 27 18.77 18.02 2.67
N ARG A 28 20.05 17.71 2.87
CA ARG A 28 20.66 16.45 2.43
C ARG A 28 20.04 15.24 3.12
N ILE A 29 19.72 15.36 4.44
CA ILE A 29 19.21 14.23 5.23
C ILE A 29 17.75 13.95 4.91
N PHE A 30 16.91 14.99 4.76
CA PHE A 30 15.45 14.83 4.71
C PHE A 30 14.81 15.14 3.36
N ASN A 31 15.48 15.90 2.49
CA ASN A 31 14.94 16.34 1.19
C ASN A 31 15.72 15.79 -0.01
N SER A 32 16.62 14.85 0.19
CA SER A 32 17.31 14.14 -0.88
C SER A 32 17.29 12.64 -0.66
N ASP A 33 17.54 11.89 -1.74
CA ASP A 33 17.68 10.43 -1.68
C ASP A 33 19.09 9.96 -1.33
N GLU A 34 20.00 10.88 -0.94
CA GLU A 34 21.42 10.57 -0.69
C GLU A 34 21.59 9.50 0.41
N PHE A 35 20.75 9.56 1.43
CA PHE A 35 20.75 8.61 2.55
C PHE A 35 19.57 7.64 2.52
N ALA A 36 18.84 7.57 1.40
CA ALA A 36 17.74 6.63 1.26
C ALA A 36 18.26 5.18 1.36
N GLU A 37 17.68 4.41 2.26
CA GLU A 37 18.03 3.00 2.38
C GLU A 37 17.58 2.19 1.16
N ARG A 38 18.38 1.22 0.74
CA ARG A 38 17.97 0.27 -0.27
C ARG A 38 16.98 -0.72 0.35
N LYS A 39 15.72 -0.62 -0.03
CA LYS A 39 14.68 -1.50 0.46
C LYS A 39 14.72 -2.84 -0.28
N PHE A 40 14.52 -3.92 0.45
CA PHE A 40 14.28 -5.25 -0.08
C PHE A 40 12.85 -5.67 0.25
N GLY A 41 12.16 -6.22 -0.74
CA GLY A 41 10.78 -6.70 -0.54
C GLY A 41 9.73 -5.77 -1.15
N PRO A 42 8.45 -6.13 -0.90
CA PRO A 42 7.99 -7.30 -0.14
C PRO A 42 8.40 -8.62 -0.81
N ALA A 43 8.85 -9.59 0.01
CA ALA A 43 9.22 -10.91 -0.48
C ALA A 43 8.13 -11.95 -0.17
N ARG A 44 7.90 -12.90 -1.11
CA ARG A 44 6.93 -13.98 -0.96
C ARG A 44 7.54 -15.32 -1.33
N TRP A 45 7.53 -16.25 -0.41
CA TRP A 45 8.01 -17.61 -0.65
C TRP A 45 7.13 -18.35 -1.66
N LEU A 46 7.77 -19.10 -2.53
CA LEU A 46 7.16 -20.00 -3.49
C LEU A 46 7.67 -21.43 -3.28
N GLU A 47 6.88 -22.41 -3.74
CA GLU A 47 7.32 -23.80 -3.91
C GLU A 47 8.04 -24.37 -2.67
N LYS A 48 7.45 -24.16 -1.48
CA LYS A 48 8.03 -24.63 -0.19
C LYS A 48 9.47 -24.18 0.04
N GLY A 49 9.83 -22.99 -0.42
CA GLY A 49 11.16 -22.41 -0.22
C GLY A 49 12.15 -22.63 -1.36
N ALA A 50 11.77 -23.32 -2.46
CA ALA A 50 12.64 -23.48 -3.63
C ALA A 50 12.83 -22.14 -4.41
N GLY A 51 12.01 -21.15 -4.15
CA GLY A 51 12.13 -19.82 -4.69
C GLY A 51 11.35 -18.79 -3.87
N TYR A 52 11.61 -17.53 -4.14
CA TYR A 52 10.83 -16.41 -3.62
C TYR A 52 10.61 -15.39 -4.73
N THR A 53 9.58 -14.57 -4.56
CA THR A 53 9.35 -13.41 -5.41
C THR A 53 9.55 -12.13 -4.64
N THR A 54 9.96 -11.08 -5.34
CA THR A 54 10.10 -9.72 -4.80
C THR A 54 9.81 -8.70 -5.88
N LEU A 55 9.80 -7.42 -5.52
CA LEU A 55 9.62 -6.29 -6.43
C LEU A 55 10.97 -5.73 -6.85
N GLU A 56 11.11 -5.42 -8.14
CA GLU A 56 12.28 -4.73 -8.68
C GLU A 56 11.86 -3.70 -9.73
N PRO A 57 12.63 -2.61 -9.90
CA PRO A 57 12.40 -1.67 -11.00
C PRO A 57 12.35 -2.40 -12.34
N SER A 58 11.40 -2.03 -13.19
CA SER A 58 11.27 -2.62 -14.53
C SER A 58 12.36 -2.07 -15.45
N ASN A 59 12.89 -2.95 -16.31
CA ASN A 59 13.82 -2.53 -17.36
C ASN A 59 13.11 -2.02 -18.63
N THR A 60 11.77 -2.18 -18.71
CA THR A 60 10.99 -1.80 -19.90
C THR A 60 10.13 -0.56 -19.70
N ILE A 61 9.79 -0.24 -18.45
CA ILE A 61 8.98 0.93 -18.09
C ILE A 61 9.68 1.65 -16.93
N GLU A 62 10.18 2.85 -17.15
CA GLU A 62 11.00 3.62 -16.20
C GLU A 62 10.35 3.78 -14.82
N THR A 63 9.04 4.00 -14.76
CA THR A 63 8.28 4.12 -13.50
C THR A 63 7.63 2.82 -13.05
N GLY A 64 7.92 1.72 -13.75
CA GLY A 64 7.29 0.43 -13.52
C GLY A 64 8.06 -0.44 -12.54
N THR A 65 7.33 -1.40 -11.96
CA THR A 65 7.88 -2.42 -11.06
C THR A 65 7.53 -3.80 -11.58
N ASP A 66 8.53 -4.67 -11.72
CA ASP A 66 8.37 -6.06 -12.09
C ASP A 66 8.28 -6.93 -10.84
N ILE A 67 7.49 -8.02 -10.90
CA ILE A 67 7.55 -9.08 -9.90
C ILE A 67 8.50 -10.16 -10.41
N VAL A 68 9.63 -10.32 -9.73
CA VAL A 68 10.69 -11.24 -10.11
C VAL A 68 10.77 -12.42 -9.15
N ARG A 69 11.13 -13.59 -9.69
CA ARG A 69 11.41 -14.80 -8.93
C ARG A 69 12.90 -15.06 -8.87
N TYR A 70 13.36 -15.41 -7.71
CA TYR A 70 14.70 -15.97 -7.48
C TYR A 70 14.62 -17.44 -7.08
N ASP A 71 15.46 -18.25 -7.69
CA ASP A 71 15.68 -19.61 -7.24
C ASP A 71 16.66 -19.60 -6.07
N THR A 72 16.28 -20.21 -4.96
CA THR A 72 17.07 -20.13 -3.71
C THR A 72 18.38 -20.90 -3.75
N ARG A 73 18.50 -21.89 -4.62
CA ARG A 73 19.71 -22.72 -4.74
C ARG A 73 20.72 -22.12 -5.71
N SER A 74 20.24 -21.67 -6.88
CA SER A 74 21.11 -21.20 -7.97
C SER A 74 21.23 -19.68 -8.04
N GLY A 75 20.37 -18.93 -7.33
CA GLY A 75 20.27 -17.48 -7.45
C GLY A 75 19.67 -17.01 -8.79
N LYS A 76 19.19 -17.94 -9.64
CA LYS A 76 18.69 -17.59 -10.98
C LYS A 76 17.46 -16.68 -10.87
N ARG A 77 17.54 -15.51 -11.54
CA ARG A 77 16.49 -14.51 -11.64
C ARG A 77 15.58 -14.76 -12.85
N LYS A 78 14.27 -14.57 -12.66
CA LYS A 78 13.27 -14.61 -13.74
C LYS A 78 12.16 -13.60 -13.46
N VAL A 79 11.82 -12.74 -14.42
CA VAL A 79 10.61 -11.91 -14.36
C VAL A 79 9.40 -12.82 -14.51
N LEU A 80 8.48 -12.81 -13.53
CA LEU A 80 7.22 -13.55 -13.57
C LEU A 80 6.07 -12.68 -14.07
N VAL A 81 6.03 -11.42 -13.61
CA VAL A 81 5.03 -10.43 -14.04
C VAL A 81 5.78 -9.16 -14.37
N SER A 82 5.77 -8.76 -15.63
CA SER A 82 6.35 -7.48 -16.06
C SER A 82 5.40 -6.33 -15.77
N ALA A 83 5.95 -5.13 -15.56
CA ALA A 83 5.18 -3.90 -15.34
C ALA A 83 4.13 -3.64 -16.44
N GLU A 84 4.39 -4.06 -17.66
CA GLU A 84 3.44 -3.96 -18.80
C GLU A 84 2.13 -4.70 -18.55
N LYS A 85 2.19 -5.84 -17.83
CA LYS A 85 1.00 -6.64 -17.47
C LYS A 85 0.20 -6.03 -16.31
N LEU A 86 0.72 -4.98 -15.72
CA LEU A 86 0.15 -4.27 -14.58
C LEU A 86 -0.46 -2.92 -14.97
N ILE A 87 -0.60 -2.66 -16.26
CA ILE A 87 -1.27 -1.46 -16.77
C ILE A 87 -2.77 -1.76 -16.86
N PRO A 88 -3.62 -1.09 -16.05
CA PRO A 88 -5.07 -1.26 -16.14
C PRO A 88 -5.62 -0.79 -17.48
N ASP A 89 -6.70 -1.41 -17.95
CA ASP A 89 -7.39 -1.01 -19.16
C ASP A 89 -7.74 0.49 -19.12
N GLY A 90 -7.37 1.21 -20.18
CA GLY A 90 -7.60 2.64 -20.33
C GLY A 90 -6.60 3.55 -19.59
N LEU A 91 -5.63 3.00 -18.86
CA LEU A 91 -4.54 3.75 -18.24
C LEU A 91 -3.24 3.62 -19.06
N LYS A 92 -2.30 4.52 -18.80
CA LYS A 92 -0.99 4.54 -19.48
C LYS A 92 0.14 3.98 -18.63
N ASN A 93 -0.02 4.05 -17.31
CA ASN A 93 1.03 3.68 -16.36
C ASN A 93 0.66 2.39 -15.65
N PRO A 94 1.66 1.55 -15.31
CA PRO A 94 1.44 0.39 -14.48
C PRO A 94 1.01 0.79 -13.06
N LEU A 95 0.41 -0.15 -12.34
CA LEU A 95 0.13 0.01 -10.92
C LEU A 95 1.43 0.18 -10.14
N ASP A 96 1.45 1.16 -9.26
CA ASP A 96 2.49 1.29 -8.23
C ASP A 96 2.19 0.27 -7.13
N ILE A 97 3.04 -0.75 -7.01
CA ILE A 97 2.81 -1.88 -6.12
C ILE A 97 3.38 -1.58 -4.73
N ASP A 98 2.52 -1.39 -3.74
CA ASP A 98 2.92 -1.31 -2.34
C ASP A 98 3.10 -2.72 -1.73
N ASN A 99 2.20 -3.63 -2.07
CA ASN A 99 2.24 -5.01 -1.63
C ASN A 99 1.52 -5.95 -2.60
N TYR A 100 1.78 -7.25 -2.50
CA TYR A 100 1.10 -8.27 -3.30
C TYR A 100 1.01 -9.61 -2.58
N GLU A 101 0.07 -10.45 -3.00
CA GLU A 101 -0.13 -11.79 -2.48
C GLU A 101 -0.54 -12.75 -3.60
N TRP A 102 0.01 -13.97 -3.58
CA TRP A 102 -0.35 -15.04 -4.50
C TRP A 102 -1.59 -15.79 -3.99
N SER A 103 -2.53 -16.12 -4.88
CA SER A 103 -3.54 -17.12 -4.54
C SER A 103 -2.86 -18.46 -4.18
N HIS A 104 -3.57 -19.31 -3.43
CA HIS A 104 -2.98 -20.58 -2.97
C HIS A 104 -2.50 -21.45 -4.15
N ASP A 105 -3.29 -21.51 -5.23
CA ASP A 105 -2.98 -22.25 -6.45
C ASP A 105 -1.99 -21.54 -7.38
N LYS A 106 -1.53 -20.35 -7.04
CA LYS A 106 -0.59 -19.50 -7.81
C LYS A 106 -1.10 -19.06 -9.19
N LYS A 107 -2.40 -19.13 -9.46
CA LYS A 107 -2.98 -18.68 -10.72
C LYS A 107 -3.39 -17.23 -10.73
N ASN A 108 -3.52 -16.62 -9.55
CA ASN A 108 -3.93 -15.23 -9.40
C ASN A 108 -2.98 -14.49 -8.48
N LEU A 109 -2.86 -13.19 -8.71
CA LEU A 109 -2.08 -12.27 -7.89
C LEU A 109 -3.01 -11.16 -7.40
N LEU A 110 -3.04 -10.94 -6.09
CA LEU A 110 -3.71 -9.81 -5.47
C LEU A 110 -2.69 -8.70 -5.24
N ILE A 111 -2.95 -7.53 -5.77
CA ILE A 111 -2.04 -6.38 -5.74
C ILE A 111 -2.68 -5.29 -4.87
N PHE A 112 -1.92 -4.77 -3.94
CA PHE A 112 -2.26 -3.64 -3.09
C PHE A 112 -1.52 -2.40 -3.58
N THR A 113 -2.26 -1.33 -3.85
CA THR A 113 -1.78 -0.10 -4.49
C THR A 113 -2.57 1.12 -4.01
N ASN A 114 -2.14 2.32 -4.43
CA ASN A 114 -2.81 3.58 -4.11
C ASN A 114 -3.14 3.66 -2.62
N THR A 115 -2.15 3.35 -1.80
CA THR A 115 -2.31 3.17 -0.37
C THR A 115 -2.43 4.48 0.37
N LYS A 116 -3.16 4.46 1.47
CA LYS A 116 -3.29 5.60 2.37
C LYS A 116 -2.84 5.20 3.78
N LYS A 117 -1.93 6.02 4.31
CA LYS A 117 -1.49 5.87 5.69
C LYS A 117 -2.64 6.26 6.62
N VAL A 118 -2.96 5.34 7.57
CA VAL A 118 -3.88 5.57 8.68
C VAL A 118 -3.06 5.38 9.95
N TRP A 119 -2.91 6.42 10.74
CA TRP A 119 -2.00 6.44 11.89
C TRP A 119 -0.55 6.07 11.50
N ARG A 120 -0.12 4.87 11.84
CA ARG A 120 1.26 4.40 11.61
C ARG A 120 1.45 3.63 10.31
N TYR A 121 0.37 3.06 9.76
CA TYR A 121 0.45 2.05 8.70
C TYR A 121 -0.42 2.38 7.50
N HIS A 122 0.00 1.92 6.33
CA HIS A 122 -0.79 1.94 5.12
C HIS A 122 -1.81 0.79 5.15
N THR A 123 -2.98 1.04 5.77
CA THR A 123 -4.02 0.02 5.93
C THR A 123 -5.16 0.14 4.94
N ARG A 124 -5.30 1.29 4.28
CA ARG A 124 -6.29 1.53 3.24
C ARG A 124 -5.62 1.66 1.89
N GLY A 125 -6.30 1.18 0.85
CA GLY A 125 -5.81 1.30 -0.52
C GLY A 125 -6.80 0.75 -1.53
N ASP A 126 -6.33 0.62 -2.75
CA ASP A 126 -7.01 -0.09 -3.83
C ASP A 126 -6.41 -1.48 -3.97
N TYR A 127 -7.23 -2.42 -4.40
CA TYR A 127 -6.79 -3.78 -4.69
C TYR A 127 -7.15 -4.18 -6.11
N TRP A 128 -6.29 -4.99 -6.71
CA TRP A 128 -6.47 -5.54 -8.05
C TRP A 128 -6.14 -7.03 -8.07
N VAL A 129 -6.86 -7.78 -8.86
CA VAL A 129 -6.56 -9.20 -9.12
C VAL A 129 -6.05 -9.32 -10.54
N LEU A 130 -4.83 -9.83 -10.71
CA LEU A 130 -4.28 -10.25 -11.99
C LEU A 130 -4.44 -11.76 -12.14
N ASN A 131 -5.15 -12.19 -13.16
CA ASN A 131 -5.19 -13.60 -13.56
C ASN A 131 -3.98 -13.91 -14.45
N LEU A 132 -3.14 -14.85 -14.04
CA LEU A 132 -1.86 -15.15 -14.69
C LEU A 132 -2.00 -16.04 -15.94
N GLN A 133 -3.17 -16.63 -16.17
CA GLN A 133 -3.43 -17.41 -17.35
C GLN A 133 -3.93 -16.53 -18.49
N THR A 134 -4.82 -15.59 -18.18
CA THR A 134 -5.44 -14.69 -19.14
C THR A 134 -4.81 -13.32 -19.22
N TRP A 135 -3.98 -12.97 -18.25
CA TRP A 135 -3.40 -11.63 -18.02
C TRP A 135 -4.43 -10.52 -17.85
N LYS A 136 -5.66 -10.91 -17.46
CA LYS A 136 -6.70 -9.92 -17.16
C LYS A 136 -6.51 -9.35 -15.78
N LEU A 137 -6.50 -8.00 -15.69
CA LEU A 137 -6.35 -7.24 -14.48
C LEU A 137 -7.70 -6.63 -14.10
N ASN A 138 -8.26 -7.03 -12.95
CA ASN A 138 -9.56 -6.60 -12.49
C ASN A 138 -9.43 -5.81 -11.18
N LYS A 139 -10.09 -4.64 -11.09
CA LYS A 139 -10.15 -3.87 -9.84
C LYS A 139 -11.15 -4.52 -8.87
N VAL A 140 -10.71 -4.74 -7.63
CA VAL A 140 -11.54 -5.21 -6.53
C VAL A 140 -12.40 -4.05 -6.02
N GLY A 141 -13.68 -4.32 -5.70
CA GLY A 141 -14.60 -3.32 -5.16
C GLY A 141 -14.87 -2.17 -6.14
N ARG A 142 -15.21 -2.47 -7.40
CA ARG A 142 -15.34 -1.53 -8.53
C ARG A 142 -15.95 -0.17 -8.20
N ALA A 143 -17.00 -0.13 -7.40
CA ALA A 143 -17.71 1.10 -7.01
C ALA A 143 -17.14 1.76 -5.74
N ALA A 144 -16.08 1.20 -5.15
CA ALA A 144 -15.46 1.77 -3.96
C ALA A 144 -14.72 3.06 -4.32
N LYS A 145 -14.76 4.02 -3.39
CA LYS A 145 -13.92 5.22 -3.50
C LYS A 145 -12.44 4.81 -3.49
N PRO A 146 -11.56 5.55 -4.17
CA PRO A 146 -10.12 5.28 -4.14
C PRO A 146 -9.58 5.22 -2.71
N SER A 147 -8.64 4.31 -2.46
CA SER A 147 -7.93 4.15 -1.19
C SER A 147 -8.84 3.89 0.02
N THR A 148 -9.93 3.11 -0.14
CA THR A 148 -10.88 2.83 0.94
C THR A 148 -11.00 1.37 1.34
N LEU A 149 -10.46 0.44 0.57
CA LEU A 149 -10.51 -0.99 0.90
C LEU A 149 -9.40 -1.35 1.89
N MET A 150 -9.67 -2.33 2.75
CA MET A 150 -8.72 -2.83 3.74
C MET A 150 -8.65 -4.35 3.72
N PHE A 151 -7.45 -4.89 3.92
CA PHE A 151 -7.17 -6.30 4.23
C PHE A 151 -7.74 -7.30 3.23
N ALA A 152 -7.80 -6.93 1.94
CA ALA A 152 -8.26 -7.88 0.93
C ALA A 152 -7.40 -9.14 0.93
N LYS A 153 -8.03 -10.31 0.79
CA LYS A 153 -7.37 -11.61 0.74
C LYS A 153 -8.19 -12.62 -0.04
N PHE A 154 -7.50 -13.51 -0.71
CA PHE A 154 -8.15 -14.62 -1.40
C PHE A 154 -8.82 -15.59 -0.44
N ALA A 155 -9.93 -16.18 -0.89
CA ALA A 155 -10.40 -17.45 -0.35
C ALA A 155 -9.35 -18.54 -0.62
N PRO A 156 -9.23 -19.59 0.25
CA PRO A 156 -8.27 -20.67 0.07
C PRO A 156 -8.33 -21.38 -1.28
N ASP A 157 -9.52 -21.51 -1.88
CA ASP A 157 -9.71 -22.09 -3.21
C ASP A 157 -9.38 -21.14 -4.37
N GLY A 158 -9.06 -19.87 -4.08
CA GLY A 158 -8.71 -18.85 -5.06
C GLY A 158 -9.87 -18.29 -5.88
N SER A 159 -11.13 -18.66 -5.57
CA SER A 159 -12.31 -18.28 -6.36
C SER A 159 -12.83 -16.87 -6.02
N MET A 160 -12.58 -16.40 -4.81
CA MET A 160 -13.13 -15.16 -4.26
C MET A 160 -12.07 -14.33 -3.57
N VAL A 161 -12.37 -13.03 -3.39
CA VAL A 161 -11.64 -12.09 -2.54
C VAL A 161 -12.60 -11.51 -1.51
N ALA A 162 -12.20 -11.54 -0.23
CA ALA A 162 -12.90 -10.82 0.82
C ALA A 162 -12.10 -9.59 1.25
N TYR A 163 -12.79 -8.51 1.63
CA TYR A 163 -12.18 -7.27 2.08
C TYR A 163 -13.11 -6.50 3.02
N VAL A 164 -12.56 -5.53 3.75
CA VAL A 164 -13.33 -4.58 4.54
C VAL A 164 -13.46 -3.26 3.78
N ARG A 165 -14.68 -2.72 3.75
CA ARG A 165 -15.02 -1.39 3.25
C ARG A 165 -16.06 -0.76 4.16
N GLU A 166 -15.81 0.49 4.60
CA GLU A 166 -16.75 1.25 5.42
C GLU A 166 -17.27 0.43 6.63
N GLN A 167 -16.31 -0.19 7.37
CA GLN A 167 -16.57 -1.02 8.54
C GLN A 167 -17.44 -2.27 8.30
N ASN A 168 -17.58 -2.70 7.04
CA ASN A 168 -18.33 -3.90 6.65
C ASN A 168 -17.49 -4.84 5.81
N ILE A 169 -17.82 -6.12 5.88
CA ILE A 169 -17.16 -7.19 5.12
C ILE A 169 -17.89 -7.39 3.80
N TYR A 170 -17.11 -7.44 2.73
CA TYR A 170 -17.56 -7.74 1.37
C TYR A 170 -16.80 -8.93 0.82
N VAL A 171 -17.45 -9.67 -0.07
CA VAL A 171 -16.85 -10.76 -0.85
C VAL A 171 -17.22 -10.57 -2.30
N GLU A 172 -16.25 -10.79 -3.20
CA GLU A 172 -16.52 -10.81 -4.64
C GLU A 172 -15.76 -11.92 -5.34
N ASP A 173 -16.27 -12.37 -6.50
CA ASP A 173 -15.54 -13.29 -7.36
C ASP A 173 -14.31 -12.59 -7.98
N ILE A 174 -13.28 -13.36 -8.32
CA ILE A 174 -12.02 -12.82 -8.85
C ILE A 174 -12.19 -12.08 -10.20
N ALA A 175 -13.30 -12.29 -10.90
CA ALA A 175 -13.65 -11.57 -12.12
C ALA A 175 -14.31 -10.21 -11.81
N GLY A 176 -14.69 -9.96 -10.55
CA GLY A 176 -15.39 -8.76 -10.09
C GLY A 176 -16.80 -8.64 -10.68
N THR A 177 -17.45 -9.75 -11.00
CA THR A 177 -18.79 -9.72 -11.61
C THR A 177 -19.90 -9.73 -10.56
N LYS A 178 -19.65 -10.36 -9.41
CA LYS A 178 -20.60 -10.47 -8.31
C LYS A 178 -19.95 -10.00 -7.00
N ILE A 179 -20.50 -8.95 -6.41
CA ILE A 179 -20.10 -8.42 -5.11
C ILE A 179 -21.24 -8.68 -4.11
N VAL A 180 -20.89 -9.24 -2.95
CA VAL A 180 -21.83 -9.51 -1.86
C VAL A 180 -21.35 -8.79 -0.60
N GLN A 181 -22.21 -7.97 0.00
CA GLN A 181 -21.99 -7.39 1.31
C GLN A 181 -22.44 -8.41 2.36
N LEU A 182 -21.54 -8.86 3.23
CA LEU A 182 -21.84 -9.88 4.25
C LEU A 182 -22.35 -9.27 5.55
N THR A 183 -21.86 -8.09 5.93
CA THR A 183 -22.33 -7.35 7.12
C THR A 183 -22.81 -5.98 6.67
N SER A 184 -23.85 -5.44 7.33
CA SER A 184 -24.50 -4.18 6.94
C SER A 184 -24.70 -3.19 8.09
N ASP A 185 -24.32 -3.57 9.29
CA ASP A 185 -24.45 -2.79 10.51
C ASP A 185 -23.21 -1.98 10.87
N GLY A 186 -22.13 -2.14 10.10
CA GLY A 186 -20.88 -1.38 10.26
C GLY A 186 -21.06 0.09 9.94
N LEU A 187 -21.43 0.86 10.96
CA LEU A 187 -21.60 2.33 10.88
C LEU A 187 -21.32 2.94 12.25
N GLY A 188 -20.60 4.06 12.26
CA GLY A 188 -20.32 4.80 13.49
C GLY A 188 -19.52 3.94 14.48
N ASN A 189 -20.17 3.43 15.50
CA ASN A 189 -19.54 2.68 16.59
C ASN A 189 -19.49 1.16 16.37
N ILE A 190 -20.09 0.65 15.30
CA ILE A 190 -20.02 -0.78 14.96
C ILE A 190 -18.95 -1.01 13.90
N ILE A 191 -18.05 -1.95 14.18
CA ILE A 191 -16.91 -2.25 13.33
C ILE A 191 -16.85 -3.75 13.05
N ASN A 192 -16.92 -4.14 11.77
CA ASN A 192 -16.82 -5.53 11.32
C ASN A 192 -15.54 -5.78 10.55
N GLY A 193 -14.82 -6.85 10.89
CA GLY A 193 -13.67 -7.36 10.14
C GLY A 193 -12.38 -6.55 10.27
N THR A 194 -12.38 -5.51 11.09
CA THR A 194 -11.20 -4.78 11.52
C THR A 194 -11.35 -4.43 13.00
N SER A 195 -10.51 -3.60 13.56
CA SER A 195 -10.53 -3.24 14.98
C SER A 195 -10.74 -1.74 15.20
N ASP A 196 -10.96 -1.38 16.45
CA ASP A 196 -10.93 -0.01 16.93
C ASP A 196 -9.47 0.49 17.09
N TRP A 197 -9.31 1.73 17.52
CA TRP A 197 -8.00 2.35 17.67
C TRP A 197 -7.11 1.65 18.70
N VAL A 198 -7.67 1.22 19.84
CA VAL A 198 -6.89 0.60 20.92
C VAL A 198 -6.30 -0.72 20.49
N TYR A 199 -7.10 -1.58 19.90
CA TYR A 199 -6.61 -2.85 19.38
C TYR A 199 -5.57 -2.68 18.27
N GLU A 200 -5.72 -1.65 17.44
CA GLU A 200 -4.71 -1.32 16.42
C GLU A 200 -3.41 -0.83 17.06
N GLU A 201 -3.47 0.17 17.92
CA GLU A 201 -2.26 0.85 18.46
C GLU A 201 -1.55 0.04 19.54
N GLU A 202 -2.29 -0.55 20.48
CA GLU A 202 -1.71 -1.24 21.63
C GLU A 202 -1.34 -2.70 21.34
N PHE A 203 -2.12 -3.37 20.50
CA PHE A 203 -1.95 -4.81 20.25
C PHE A 203 -1.51 -5.13 18.83
N GLY A 204 -1.45 -4.16 17.92
CA GLY A 204 -1.16 -4.39 16.49
C GLY A 204 -2.21 -5.24 15.76
N LEU A 205 -3.41 -5.34 16.32
CA LEU A 205 -4.49 -6.18 15.81
C LEU A 205 -5.43 -5.35 14.93
N ARG A 206 -5.29 -5.46 13.61
CA ARG A 206 -6.08 -4.68 12.64
C ARG A 206 -6.89 -5.53 11.70
N ASN A 207 -6.31 -6.60 11.22
CA ASN A 207 -6.90 -7.49 10.24
C ASN A 207 -7.80 -8.51 10.94
N GLY A 208 -9.07 -8.17 11.09
CA GLY A 208 -10.04 -8.82 11.98
C GLY A 208 -10.92 -9.86 11.32
N PHE A 209 -10.54 -10.46 10.19
CA PHE A 209 -11.30 -11.57 9.61
C PHE A 209 -10.41 -12.65 9.00
N ARG A 210 -10.96 -13.87 8.88
CA ARG A 210 -10.26 -15.03 8.30
C ARG A 210 -11.26 -15.89 7.55
N TRP A 211 -10.84 -16.39 6.39
CA TRP A 211 -11.54 -17.44 5.69
C TRP A 211 -11.41 -18.79 6.41
N SER A 212 -12.45 -19.59 6.35
CA SER A 212 -12.34 -21.02 6.70
C SER A 212 -11.54 -21.78 5.63
N PRO A 213 -10.87 -22.89 5.99
CA PRO A 213 -10.08 -23.66 5.03
C PRO A 213 -10.86 -24.19 3.83
N ASP A 214 -12.16 -24.38 3.96
CA ASP A 214 -13.06 -24.85 2.90
C ASP A 214 -13.64 -23.70 2.04
N SER A 215 -13.22 -22.47 2.26
CA SER A 215 -13.67 -21.25 1.54
C SER A 215 -15.16 -20.92 1.68
N ARG A 216 -15.86 -21.53 2.64
CA ARG A 216 -17.32 -21.38 2.77
C ARG A 216 -17.74 -20.38 3.84
N HIS A 217 -16.87 -20.10 4.81
CA HIS A 217 -17.18 -19.27 5.96
C HIS A 217 -16.10 -18.21 6.17
N ILE A 218 -16.47 -17.12 6.83
CA ILE A 218 -15.58 -16.10 7.33
C ILE A 218 -15.82 -15.92 8.82
N ALA A 219 -14.80 -16.16 9.64
CA ALA A 219 -14.79 -15.73 11.03
C ALA A 219 -14.30 -14.28 11.07
N TYR A 220 -14.94 -13.43 11.87
CA TYR A 220 -14.57 -12.03 11.98
C TYR A 220 -14.81 -11.46 13.37
N TRP A 221 -14.12 -10.38 13.67
CA TRP A 221 -14.38 -9.56 14.84
C TRP A 221 -15.53 -8.60 14.57
N HIS A 222 -16.41 -8.50 15.53
CA HIS A 222 -17.46 -7.50 15.60
C HIS A 222 -17.23 -6.69 16.87
N PHE A 223 -16.93 -5.40 16.71
CA PHE A 223 -16.75 -4.48 17.83
C PHE A 223 -17.95 -3.56 17.93
N ASP A 224 -18.44 -3.40 19.15
CA ASP A 224 -19.37 -2.34 19.53
C ASP A 224 -18.62 -1.36 20.43
N THR A 225 -18.29 -0.20 19.90
CA THR A 225 -17.55 0.85 20.61
C THR A 225 -18.48 1.88 21.28
N ASN A 226 -19.78 1.56 21.43
CA ASN A 226 -20.70 2.35 22.23
C ASN A 226 -20.22 2.41 23.68
N GLY A 227 -20.25 3.61 24.26
CA GLY A 227 -19.77 3.83 25.63
C GLY A 227 -18.29 4.18 25.77
N ILE A 228 -17.47 3.97 24.74
CA ILE A 228 -16.09 4.47 24.73
C ILE A 228 -16.12 6.00 24.59
N LYS A 229 -15.47 6.68 25.55
CA LYS A 229 -15.43 8.14 25.56
C LYS A 229 -14.52 8.70 24.48
N THR A 230 -14.91 9.85 23.94
CA THR A 230 -14.13 10.58 22.95
C THR A 230 -13.03 11.40 23.62
N PHE A 231 -11.83 11.27 23.12
CA PHE A 231 -10.70 12.16 23.34
C PHE A 231 -10.51 13.05 22.10
N TYR A 232 -10.24 14.33 22.30
CA TYR A 232 -10.01 15.26 21.20
C TYR A 232 -8.51 15.55 21.07
N MET A 233 -7.93 15.14 19.94
CA MET A 233 -6.58 15.54 19.59
C MET A 233 -6.61 16.88 18.86
N ILE A 234 -5.56 17.67 19.02
CA ILE A 234 -5.39 18.94 18.32
C ILE A 234 -4.45 18.71 17.14
N ASN A 235 -4.97 18.96 15.93
CA ASN A 235 -4.16 18.94 14.71
C ASN A 235 -3.72 20.38 14.38
N ASN A 236 -2.42 20.63 14.50
CA ASN A 236 -1.81 21.95 14.26
C ASN A 236 -1.09 22.02 12.89
N THR A 237 -1.12 20.96 12.07
CA THR A 237 -0.24 20.82 10.91
C THR A 237 -0.94 21.07 9.58
N ASP A 238 -2.24 20.77 9.49
CA ASP A 238 -2.93 20.73 8.21
C ASP A 238 -3.59 22.06 7.80
N SER A 239 -3.71 23.00 8.74
CA SER A 239 -4.30 24.30 8.48
C SER A 239 -3.78 25.39 9.43
N LEU A 240 -4.00 26.66 9.07
CA LEU A 240 -3.61 27.81 9.89
C LEU A 240 -4.28 27.81 11.27
N TYR A 241 -5.53 27.35 11.34
CA TYR A 241 -6.25 27.21 12.60
C TYR A 241 -6.28 25.73 13.01
N PRO A 242 -5.99 25.41 14.29
CA PRO A 242 -6.05 24.04 14.80
C PRO A 242 -7.43 23.41 14.56
N GLN A 243 -7.41 22.13 14.21
CA GLN A 243 -8.61 21.31 14.09
C GLN A 243 -8.67 20.26 15.20
N LEU A 244 -9.86 20.05 15.76
CA LEU A 244 -10.09 18.98 16.73
C LEU A 244 -10.40 17.67 16.01
N ILE A 245 -9.60 16.64 16.25
CA ILE A 245 -9.82 15.29 15.73
C ILE A 245 -10.41 14.45 16.86
N PRO A 246 -11.71 14.06 16.77
CA PRO A 246 -12.31 13.17 17.75
C PRO A 246 -11.77 11.75 17.59
N LEU A 247 -11.39 11.12 18.69
CA LEU A 247 -10.92 9.75 18.75
C LEU A 247 -11.58 9.05 19.94
N GLN A 248 -12.18 7.88 19.72
CA GLN A 248 -12.60 7.03 20.82
C GLN A 248 -11.36 6.46 21.51
N TYR A 249 -11.13 6.88 22.75
CA TYR A 249 -9.93 6.55 23.51
C TYR A 249 -10.31 6.18 24.95
N PRO A 250 -10.28 4.90 25.30
CA PRO A 250 -10.52 4.47 26.66
C PRO A 250 -9.31 4.83 27.54
N LYS A 251 -9.53 5.58 28.61
CA LYS A 251 -8.51 5.81 29.63
C LYS A 251 -8.53 4.68 30.64
N VAL A 252 -7.43 4.50 31.37
CA VAL A 252 -7.32 3.51 32.43
C VAL A 252 -8.54 3.58 33.38
N GLY A 253 -9.18 2.44 33.65
CA GLY A 253 -10.36 2.34 34.49
C GLY A 253 -11.68 2.71 33.81
N THR A 254 -11.70 2.96 32.50
CA THR A 254 -12.94 3.14 31.73
C THR A 254 -13.25 1.91 30.87
N ILE A 255 -14.46 1.87 30.32
CA ILE A 255 -14.89 0.81 29.40
C ILE A 255 -14.04 0.88 28.13
N ASN A 256 -13.63 -0.29 27.66
CA ASN A 256 -13.03 -0.54 26.36
C ASN A 256 -13.83 -1.69 25.69
#